data_47ab1d1e078b755796587eda40746663
#
_entry.id   47ab1d1e078b755796587eda40746663
#
_cell.length_a   1.000
_cell.length_b   1.000
_cell.length_c   1.000
_cell.angle_alpha   90.00
_cell.angle_beta   90.00
_cell.angle_gamma   90.00
#
_symmetry.space_group_name_H-M   'P 1'
#
loop_
_entity.id
_entity.type
_entity.pdbx_description
1 polymer ?
#
loop_
_entity_poly.entity_id
_entity_poly.type
_entity_poly.pdbx_seq_one_letter_code
_entity_poly.pdbx_strand_id
1 'polypeptide(L)'
;MYQAGLVLEGGGMKGVYTAGVLDFFTEKGIDFSHIYGVSAGACHMCSYLSRQKGRALSVSVDYLDTRRYCSLESLLTSGDLFNVDFCYHLIPEYLYPYDYETFEKYPGKAYSVVTNIETGQPEYLRVRDIRKDIDKIRASASLPLVARNVKIDGKLYLDGGISDAIPLEKSILDGNRKNIVVMTKEVGFVRKPASASQLGLIKLRYLKYPKVYELMADRHIRYNESLDYIERQEKCGQAFVIRPHKKSDVGRIEKDKDKLIAL
;
A
#
# COMPACT_ATOMS: atom_id res chain seq x y z
N MET A 1 12.53 -7.64 18.62
CA MET A 1 12.30 -7.77 17.14
C MET A 1 12.20 -9.23 16.77
N TYR A 2 11.14 -9.63 16.08
CA TYR A 2 10.94 -10.98 15.58
C TYR A 2 11.66 -11.18 14.24
N GLN A 3 12.31 -12.33 14.05
CA GLN A 3 12.87 -12.74 12.76
C GLN A 3 11.74 -13.25 11.85
N ALA A 4 10.94 -12.33 11.37
CA ALA A 4 9.74 -12.60 10.61
C ALA A 4 9.47 -11.49 9.60
N GLY A 5 8.76 -11.82 8.53
CA GLY A 5 8.25 -10.86 7.56
C GLY A 5 6.88 -10.29 7.99
N LEU A 6 6.68 -9.01 7.79
CA LEU A 6 5.38 -8.35 7.86
C LEU A 6 4.99 -7.90 6.45
N VAL A 7 3.89 -8.42 5.94
CA VAL A 7 3.37 -8.14 4.59
C VAL A 7 2.08 -7.34 4.72
N LEU A 8 2.04 -6.15 4.14
CA LEU A 8 0.93 -5.21 4.26
C LEU A 8 0.28 -4.99 2.89
N GLU A 9 -0.91 -5.56 2.70
CA GLU A 9 -1.70 -5.37 1.47
C GLU A 9 -2.12 -3.91 1.29
N GLY A 10 -2.24 -3.48 0.04
CA GLY A 10 -2.89 -2.23 -0.33
C GLY A 10 -4.42 -2.32 -0.26
N GLY A 11 -5.09 -1.16 -0.35
CA GLY A 11 -6.56 -1.17 -0.30
C GLY A 11 -7.24 0.20 -0.42
N GLY A 12 -6.48 1.26 -0.67
CA GLY A 12 -6.98 2.63 -0.55
C GLY A 12 -7.45 2.90 0.88
N MET A 13 -8.62 3.51 1.07
CA MET A 13 -9.17 3.84 2.39
C MET A 13 -9.46 2.61 3.27
N LYS A 14 -9.65 1.41 2.67
CA LYS A 14 -9.71 0.15 3.46
C LYS A 14 -8.42 -0.15 4.22
N GLY A 15 -7.31 0.49 3.87
CA GLY A 15 -6.04 0.40 4.58
C GLY A 15 -6.10 0.87 6.04
N VAL A 16 -7.14 1.60 6.45
CA VAL A 16 -7.36 1.96 7.86
C VAL A 16 -7.41 0.71 8.76
N TYR A 17 -7.91 -0.42 8.27
CA TYR A 17 -7.82 -1.69 8.98
C TYR A 17 -6.35 -2.06 9.29
N THR A 18 -5.47 -1.90 8.30
CA THR A 18 -4.02 -2.12 8.49
C THR A 18 -3.44 -1.14 9.52
N ALA A 19 -3.90 0.12 9.52
CA ALA A 19 -3.47 1.11 10.51
C ALA A 19 -3.79 0.65 11.95
N GLY A 20 -5.00 0.13 12.20
CA GLY A 20 -5.39 -0.42 13.50
C GLY A 20 -4.53 -1.61 13.94
N VAL A 21 -4.21 -2.53 13.02
CA VAL A 21 -3.30 -3.66 13.30
C VAL A 21 -1.89 -3.16 13.64
N LEU A 22 -1.37 -2.17 12.91
CA LEU A 22 -0.05 -1.60 13.15
C LEU A 22 0.01 -0.81 14.47
N ASP A 23 -1.08 -0.13 14.84
CA ASP A 23 -1.21 0.55 16.13
C ASP A 23 -1.15 -0.46 17.29
N PHE A 24 -1.80 -1.61 17.15
CA PHE A 24 -1.69 -2.71 18.12
C PHE A 24 -0.25 -3.22 18.22
N PHE A 25 0.44 -3.44 17.09
CA PHE A 25 1.85 -3.86 17.11
C PHE A 25 2.76 -2.82 17.77
N THR A 26 2.52 -1.53 17.52
CA THR A 26 3.24 -0.43 18.16
C THR A 26 3.03 -0.45 19.68
N GLU A 27 1.77 -0.60 20.13
CA GLU A 27 1.42 -0.66 21.57
C GLU A 27 2.07 -1.84 22.29
N LYS A 28 2.14 -3.00 21.62
CA LYS A 28 2.75 -4.22 22.16
C LYS A 28 4.27 -4.32 21.98
N GLY A 29 4.89 -3.31 21.35
CA GLY A 29 6.32 -3.34 21.07
C GLY A 29 6.75 -4.48 20.14
N ILE A 30 5.86 -4.90 19.23
CA ILE A 30 6.11 -5.98 18.27
C ILE A 30 6.82 -5.40 17.05
N ASP A 31 8.03 -5.86 16.76
CA ASP A 31 8.87 -5.48 15.63
C ASP A 31 9.21 -6.66 14.75
N PHE A 32 9.37 -6.37 13.45
CA PHE A 32 9.67 -7.35 12.42
C PHE A 32 11.02 -7.06 11.74
N SER A 33 11.75 -8.13 11.42
CA SER A 33 13.03 -8.01 10.70
C SER A 33 12.85 -7.49 9.26
N HIS A 34 11.73 -7.82 8.60
CA HIS A 34 11.41 -7.36 7.25
C HIS A 34 9.96 -6.92 7.16
N ILE A 35 9.71 -5.80 6.48
CA ILE A 35 8.36 -5.26 6.24
C ILE A 35 8.22 -4.94 4.76
N TYR A 36 7.11 -5.35 4.15
CA TYR A 36 6.78 -5.10 2.76
C TYR A 36 5.41 -4.41 2.69
N GLY A 37 5.41 -3.13 2.34
CA GLY A 37 4.20 -2.33 2.22
C GLY A 37 3.80 -2.10 0.76
N VAL A 38 2.52 -2.31 0.44
CA VAL A 38 1.95 -2.06 -0.88
C VAL A 38 0.90 -0.97 -0.79
N SER A 39 0.98 0.10 -1.60
CA SER A 39 -0.06 1.13 -1.67
C SER A 39 -0.38 1.73 -0.28
N ALA A 40 -1.63 1.68 0.17
CA ALA A 40 -2.01 2.09 1.52
C ALA A 40 -1.17 1.39 2.62
N GLY A 41 -0.80 0.12 2.42
CA GLY A 41 0.09 -0.60 3.34
C GLY A 41 1.47 0.06 3.46
N ALA A 42 2.03 0.58 2.36
CA ALA A 42 3.28 1.35 2.39
C ALA A 42 3.11 2.68 3.12
N CYS A 43 1.98 3.38 2.92
CA CYS A 43 1.69 4.63 3.62
C CYS A 43 1.57 4.43 5.13
N HIS A 44 0.80 3.43 5.57
CA HIS A 44 0.57 3.16 7.00
C HIS A 44 1.83 2.60 7.70
N MET A 45 2.64 1.82 6.97
CA MET A 45 3.95 1.37 7.44
C MET A 45 4.80 2.52 7.99
N CYS A 46 4.76 3.70 7.39
CA CYS A 46 5.58 4.83 7.81
C CYS A 46 5.23 5.31 9.23
N SER A 47 3.95 5.34 9.62
CA SER A 47 3.53 5.69 10.97
C SER A 47 3.95 4.64 12.00
N TYR A 48 3.95 3.36 11.61
CA TYR A 48 4.44 2.26 12.45
C TYR A 48 5.96 2.33 12.66
N LEU A 49 6.74 2.60 11.60
CA LEU A 49 8.20 2.73 11.69
C LEU A 49 8.61 3.92 12.57
N SER A 50 7.82 5.00 12.56
CA SER A 50 8.02 6.17 13.42
C SER A 50 7.36 6.06 14.81
N ARG A 51 6.82 4.89 15.18
CA ARG A 51 6.19 4.62 16.48
C ARG A 51 5.02 5.55 16.84
N GLN A 52 4.36 6.12 15.85
CA GLN A 52 3.29 7.09 16.06
C GLN A 52 1.92 6.43 15.99
N LYS A 53 1.51 5.81 17.10
CA LYS A 53 0.17 5.22 17.27
C LYS A 53 -0.93 6.26 16.99
N GLY A 54 -1.94 5.86 16.23
CA GLY A 54 -3.08 6.69 15.84
C GLY A 54 -2.82 7.64 14.66
N ARG A 55 -1.56 7.95 14.35
CA ARG A 55 -1.22 8.89 13.26
C ARG A 55 -1.80 8.46 11.91
N ALA A 56 -1.70 7.18 11.57
CA ALA A 56 -2.19 6.67 10.29
C ALA A 56 -3.72 6.84 10.16
N LEU A 57 -4.47 6.59 11.23
CA LEU A 57 -5.92 6.82 11.28
C LEU A 57 -6.23 8.31 11.16
N SER A 58 -5.60 9.17 12.00
CA SER A 58 -5.84 10.62 11.97
C SER A 58 -5.61 11.21 10.58
N VAL A 59 -4.48 10.89 9.93
CA VAL A 59 -4.21 11.35 8.56
C VAL A 59 -5.29 10.88 7.58
N SER A 60 -5.83 9.68 7.77
CA SER A 60 -6.85 9.12 6.88
C SER A 60 -8.23 9.76 7.04
N VAL A 61 -8.57 10.28 8.24
CA VAL A 61 -9.93 10.74 8.55
C VAL A 61 -10.07 12.26 8.72
N ASP A 62 -9.01 12.96 9.15
CA ASP A 62 -9.13 14.39 9.51
C ASP A 62 -9.17 15.32 8.29
N TYR A 63 -8.82 14.82 7.10
CA TYR A 63 -8.80 15.62 5.87
C TYR A 63 -9.82 15.17 4.83
N LEU A 64 -10.79 14.30 5.19
CA LEU A 64 -11.79 13.77 4.25
C LEU A 64 -12.61 14.84 3.56
N ASP A 65 -12.94 15.92 4.28
CA ASP A 65 -13.72 17.05 3.76
C ASP A 65 -12.88 18.08 3.01
N THR A 66 -11.55 17.89 3.04
CA THR A 66 -10.61 18.81 2.40
C THR A 66 -10.41 18.44 0.93
N ARG A 67 -10.83 19.31 0.00
CA ARG A 67 -10.62 19.10 -1.45
C ARG A 67 -9.15 18.87 -1.81
N ARG A 68 -8.22 19.48 -1.03
CA ARG A 68 -6.78 19.31 -1.20
C ARG A 68 -6.27 17.91 -0.84
N TYR A 69 -7.02 17.11 -0.06
CA TYR A 69 -6.59 15.76 0.30
C TYR A 69 -6.86 14.76 -0.82
N CYS A 70 -8.16 14.60 -1.19
CA CYS A 70 -8.59 13.66 -2.22
C CYS A 70 -9.80 14.22 -2.96
N SER A 71 -9.65 14.56 -4.24
CA SER A 71 -10.76 15.13 -5.02
C SER A 71 -10.58 14.95 -6.53
N LEU A 72 -11.70 15.01 -7.27
CA LEU A 72 -11.67 15.09 -8.73
C LEU A 72 -11.01 16.39 -9.22
N GLU A 73 -11.15 17.50 -8.47
CA GLU A 73 -10.46 18.76 -8.76
C GLU A 73 -8.93 18.55 -8.73
N SER A 74 -8.39 17.88 -7.70
CA SER A 74 -6.97 17.52 -7.66
C SER A 74 -6.56 16.66 -8.85
N LEU A 75 -7.37 15.66 -9.21
CA LEU A 75 -7.08 14.80 -10.38
C LEU A 75 -7.02 15.61 -11.68
N LEU A 76 -7.95 16.54 -11.90
CA LEU A 76 -8.00 17.36 -13.12
C LEU A 76 -6.88 18.40 -13.18
N THR A 77 -6.50 18.99 -12.07
CA THR A 77 -5.50 20.07 -12.01
C THR A 77 -4.07 19.57 -11.88
N SER A 78 -3.83 18.49 -11.12
CA SER A 78 -2.49 17.97 -10.85
C SER A 78 -2.20 16.62 -11.51
N GLY A 79 -3.22 15.92 -11.97
CA GLY A 79 -3.10 14.55 -12.49
C GLY A 79 -3.09 13.46 -11.39
N ASP A 80 -3.29 13.86 -10.12
CA ASP A 80 -3.31 12.97 -8.97
C ASP A 80 -4.59 13.16 -8.16
N LEU A 81 -5.33 12.08 -7.89
CA LEU A 81 -6.56 12.09 -7.10
C LEU A 81 -6.28 12.50 -5.64
N PHE A 82 -5.23 11.93 -5.05
CA PHE A 82 -4.63 12.38 -3.80
C PHE A 82 -3.57 13.40 -4.12
N ASN A 83 -3.75 14.65 -3.67
CA ASN A 83 -2.84 15.74 -4.00
C ASN A 83 -1.44 15.48 -3.43
N VAL A 84 -0.44 15.48 -4.30
CA VAL A 84 0.93 15.11 -3.95
C VAL A 84 1.52 16.07 -2.91
N ASP A 85 1.42 17.38 -3.14
CA ASP A 85 2.02 18.37 -2.24
C ASP A 85 1.36 18.32 -0.85
N PHE A 86 0.04 18.11 -0.82
CA PHE A 86 -0.69 17.99 0.44
C PHE A 86 -0.35 16.70 1.18
N CYS A 87 -0.43 15.53 0.50
CA CYS A 87 -0.33 14.22 1.15
C CYS A 87 1.11 13.82 1.48
N TYR A 88 2.08 14.19 0.64
CA TYR A 88 3.47 13.71 0.76
C TYR A 88 4.47 14.78 1.20
N HIS A 89 4.03 16.05 1.30
CA HIS A 89 4.86 17.15 1.82
C HIS A 89 4.18 17.86 2.98
N LEU A 90 3.02 18.48 2.80
CA LEU A 90 2.40 19.30 3.83
C LEU A 90 2.00 18.49 5.08
N ILE A 91 1.33 17.35 4.89
CA ILE A 91 0.95 16.48 6.02
C ILE A 91 2.18 15.96 6.77
N PRO A 92 3.16 15.29 6.13
CA PRO A 92 4.26 14.67 6.86
C PRO A 92 5.30 15.64 7.41
N GLU A 93 5.34 16.89 6.94
CA GLU A 93 6.30 17.87 7.42
C GLU A 93 5.71 18.84 8.46
N TYR A 94 4.41 19.18 8.35
CA TYR A 94 3.83 20.28 9.12
C TYR A 94 2.56 19.92 9.88
N LEU A 95 1.64 19.16 9.27
CA LEU A 95 0.31 18.91 9.86
C LEU A 95 0.32 17.70 10.80
N TYR A 96 0.96 16.62 10.37
CA TYR A 96 1.20 15.39 11.11
C TYR A 96 2.63 14.93 10.86
N PRO A 97 3.65 15.65 11.39
CA PRO A 97 5.05 15.33 11.12
C PRO A 97 5.41 13.91 11.58
N TYR A 98 6.26 13.24 10.80
CA TYR A 98 6.85 11.99 11.24
C TYR A 98 7.89 12.24 12.34
N ASP A 99 8.00 11.30 13.28
CA ASP A 99 9.20 11.19 14.11
C ASP A 99 10.31 10.56 13.24
N TYR A 100 11.03 11.41 12.54
CA TYR A 100 12.06 11.05 11.58
C TYR A 100 13.20 10.29 12.24
N GLU A 101 13.59 10.69 13.45
CA GLU A 101 14.68 10.07 14.19
C GLU A 101 14.33 8.63 14.60
N THR A 102 13.12 8.42 15.12
CA THR A 102 12.61 7.08 15.45
C THR A 102 12.45 6.22 14.21
N PHE A 103 11.99 6.80 13.10
CA PHE A 103 11.87 6.10 11.82
C PHE A 103 13.22 5.54 11.34
N GLU A 104 14.26 6.37 11.32
CA GLU A 104 15.59 5.99 10.86
C GLU A 104 16.25 4.92 11.75
N LYS A 105 15.91 4.93 13.05
CA LYS A 105 16.41 3.96 14.04
C LYS A 105 15.67 2.62 14.02
N TYR A 106 14.64 2.46 13.19
CA TYR A 106 13.92 1.19 13.13
C TYR A 106 14.88 0.04 12.76
N PRO A 107 14.98 -1.02 13.59
CA PRO A 107 16.06 -2.01 13.45
C PRO A 107 15.86 -2.98 12.29
N GLY A 108 14.65 -3.08 11.75
CA GLY A 108 14.30 -3.98 10.64
C GLY A 108 14.54 -3.35 9.26
N LYS A 109 14.18 -4.12 8.24
CA LYS A 109 14.24 -3.71 6.84
C LYS A 109 12.82 -3.45 6.32
N ALA A 110 12.55 -2.23 5.87
CA ALA A 110 11.26 -1.86 5.28
C ALA A 110 11.39 -1.63 3.77
N TYR A 111 10.40 -2.11 3.01
CA TYR A 111 10.34 -1.99 1.56
C TYR A 111 8.99 -1.45 1.12
N SER A 112 9.03 -0.49 0.23
CA SER A 112 7.88 -0.02 -0.54
C SER A 112 7.83 -0.82 -1.83
N VAL A 113 6.72 -1.48 -2.10
CA VAL A 113 6.53 -2.31 -3.31
C VAL A 113 5.96 -1.45 -4.41
N VAL A 114 6.61 -1.46 -5.56
CA VAL A 114 6.25 -0.66 -6.73
C VAL A 114 6.23 -1.52 -7.99
N THR A 115 5.55 -1.07 -9.03
CA THR A 115 5.56 -1.69 -10.36
C THR A 115 6.40 -0.84 -11.31
N ASN A 116 7.49 -1.39 -11.83
CA ASN A 116 8.22 -0.78 -12.93
C ASN A 116 7.38 -0.87 -14.21
N ILE A 117 7.00 0.27 -14.79
CA ILE A 117 6.05 0.29 -15.92
C ILE A 117 6.69 -0.10 -17.26
N GLU A 118 8.01 -0.08 -17.37
CA GLU A 118 8.75 -0.47 -18.56
C GLU A 118 8.85 -2.00 -18.65
N THR A 119 9.21 -2.63 -17.53
CA THR A 119 9.42 -4.08 -17.45
C THR A 119 8.16 -4.86 -17.06
N GLY A 120 7.20 -4.20 -16.38
CA GLY A 120 6.05 -4.84 -15.76
C GLY A 120 6.39 -5.62 -14.49
N GLN A 121 7.62 -5.58 -14.01
CA GLN A 121 8.06 -6.35 -12.85
C GLN A 121 7.82 -5.57 -11.54
N PRO A 122 7.52 -6.27 -10.42
CA PRO A 122 7.55 -5.66 -9.10
C PRO A 122 9.00 -5.33 -8.71
N GLU A 123 9.20 -4.17 -8.10
CA GLU A 123 10.46 -3.80 -7.46
C GLU A 123 10.18 -3.46 -5.99
N TYR A 124 11.13 -3.79 -5.11
CA TYR A 124 11.02 -3.66 -3.66
C TYR A 124 12.02 -2.62 -3.18
N LEU A 125 11.57 -1.37 -3.17
CA LEU A 125 12.44 -0.23 -2.90
C LEU A 125 12.66 -0.08 -1.39
N ARG A 126 13.91 -0.19 -0.95
CA ARG A 126 14.26 -0.02 0.45
C ARG A 126 13.93 1.37 0.94
N VAL A 127 13.23 1.47 2.08
CA VAL A 127 12.92 2.73 2.78
C VAL A 127 13.74 2.78 4.06
N ARG A 128 14.53 3.87 4.24
CA ARG A 128 15.41 4.09 5.40
C ARG A 128 15.25 5.48 6.01
N ASP A 129 15.13 6.48 5.17
CA ASP A 129 15.00 7.89 5.51
C ASP A 129 13.75 8.40 4.80
N ILE A 130 12.65 8.58 5.56
CA ILE A 130 11.36 8.91 4.94
C ILE A 130 11.38 10.29 4.26
N ARG A 131 12.26 11.22 4.68
CA ARG A 131 12.39 12.51 3.98
C ARG A 131 12.92 12.34 2.54
N LYS A 132 13.89 11.46 2.35
CA LYS A 132 14.47 11.17 1.03
C LYS A 132 13.69 10.15 0.26
N ASP A 133 13.02 9.23 0.96
CA ASP A 133 12.37 8.06 0.37
C ASP A 133 10.86 8.24 0.17
N ILE A 134 10.31 9.44 0.43
CA ILE A 134 8.86 9.70 0.35
C ILE A 134 8.28 9.37 -1.04
N ASP A 135 9.04 9.61 -2.10
CA ASP A 135 8.63 9.26 -3.47
C ASP A 135 8.51 7.75 -3.70
N LYS A 136 9.22 6.92 -2.94
CA LYS A 136 9.05 5.46 -2.97
C LYS A 136 7.68 5.06 -2.43
N ILE A 137 7.22 5.74 -1.36
CA ILE A 137 5.88 5.55 -0.80
C ILE A 137 4.82 6.03 -1.77
N ARG A 138 5.00 7.23 -2.34
CA ARG A 138 4.12 7.80 -3.36
C ARG A 138 3.99 6.87 -4.58
N ALA A 139 5.10 6.33 -5.08
CA ALA A 139 5.10 5.41 -6.20
C ALA A 139 4.27 4.15 -5.91
N SER A 140 4.42 3.58 -4.71
CA SER A 140 3.62 2.42 -4.28
C SER A 140 2.12 2.70 -4.24
N ALA A 141 1.71 3.95 -4.01
CA ALA A 141 0.30 4.36 -3.94
C ALA A 141 -0.22 5.02 -5.24
N SER A 142 0.58 5.04 -6.32
CA SER A 142 0.23 5.68 -7.59
C SER A 142 -0.50 4.71 -8.52
N LEU A 143 -1.83 4.61 -8.37
CA LEU A 143 -2.67 3.75 -9.23
C LEU A 143 -2.84 4.33 -10.64
N PRO A 144 -2.89 3.48 -11.67
CA PRO A 144 -3.20 3.91 -13.04
C PRO A 144 -4.50 4.71 -13.12
N LEU A 145 -4.55 5.70 -14.00
CA LEU A 145 -5.66 6.61 -14.29
C LEU A 145 -5.96 7.64 -13.19
N VAL A 146 -5.57 7.38 -11.94
CA VAL A 146 -5.87 8.29 -10.81
C VAL A 146 -4.63 8.89 -10.17
N ALA A 147 -3.44 8.56 -10.70
CA ALA A 147 -2.17 9.16 -10.31
C ALA A 147 -1.20 9.20 -11.49
N ARG A 148 -0.22 10.10 -11.40
CA ARG A 148 0.90 10.16 -12.33
C ARG A 148 1.93 9.08 -12.02
N ASN A 149 2.69 8.67 -13.05
CA ASN A 149 3.87 7.83 -12.84
C ASN A 149 4.91 8.58 -12.00
N VAL A 150 5.58 7.88 -11.12
CA VAL A 150 6.64 8.44 -10.28
C VAL A 150 8.00 8.05 -10.85
N LYS A 151 8.88 9.03 -11.03
CA LYS A 151 10.24 8.78 -11.51
C LYS A 151 11.21 8.71 -10.32
N ILE A 152 11.92 7.59 -10.19
CA ILE A 152 12.94 7.37 -9.16
C ILE A 152 14.16 6.75 -9.85
N ASP A 153 15.33 7.35 -9.69
CA ASP A 153 16.59 6.87 -10.25
C ASP A 153 16.52 6.53 -11.75
N GLY A 154 15.82 7.38 -12.51
CA GLY A 154 15.67 7.25 -13.95
C GLY A 154 14.57 6.30 -14.41
N LYS A 155 14.02 5.45 -13.55
CA LYS A 155 12.93 4.50 -13.83
C LYS A 155 11.56 5.10 -13.51
N LEU A 156 10.52 4.60 -14.14
CA LEU A 156 9.13 5.02 -13.92
C LEU A 156 8.33 3.94 -13.22
N TYR A 157 7.60 4.35 -12.19
CA TYR A 157 6.86 3.45 -11.32
C TYR A 157 5.39 3.82 -11.18
N LEU A 158 4.60 2.80 -10.90
CA LEU A 158 3.21 2.84 -10.46
C LEU A 158 3.02 1.95 -9.22
N ASP A 159 1.78 1.94 -8.70
CA ASP A 159 1.34 1.16 -7.53
C ASP A 159 1.78 -0.31 -7.61
N GLY A 160 2.40 -0.79 -6.53
CA GLY A 160 2.89 -2.16 -6.42
C GLY A 160 1.79 -3.21 -6.54
N GLY A 161 0.56 -2.87 -6.14
CA GLY A 161 -0.59 -3.76 -6.25
C GLY A 161 -1.06 -4.04 -7.68
N ILE A 162 -0.35 -3.52 -8.70
CA ILE A 162 -0.53 -3.90 -10.10
C ILE A 162 0.19 -5.21 -10.40
N SER A 163 1.43 -5.35 -9.93
CA SER A 163 2.30 -6.51 -10.20
C SER A 163 2.36 -7.50 -9.04
N ASP A 164 2.51 -7.01 -7.80
CA ASP A 164 2.55 -7.83 -6.59
C ASP A 164 1.76 -7.16 -5.46
N ALA A 165 0.51 -7.57 -5.29
CA ALA A 165 -0.41 -6.95 -4.34
C ALA A 165 -0.21 -7.43 -2.89
N ILE A 166 0.35 -8.63 -2.69
CA ILE A 166 0.56 -9.25 -1.38
C ILE A 166 1.89 -10.01 -1.41
N PRO A 167 3.03 -9.35 -1.19
CA PRO A 167 4.39 -9.84 -1.44
C PRO A 167 4.87 -10.91 -0.43
N LEU A 168 4.04 -11.93 -0.17
CA LEU A 168 4.40 -13.03 0.73
C LEU A 168 5.49 -13.90 0.14
N GLU A 169 5.41 -14.20 -1.17
CA GLU A 169 6.43 -15.00 -1.85
C GLU A 169 7.81 -14.32 -1.76
N LYS A 170 7.86 -13.01 -2.01
CA LYS A 170 9.09 -12.21 -1.85
C LYS A 170 9.62 -12.28 -0.43
N SER A 171 8.76 -12.16 0.57
CA SER A 171 9.17 -12.24 1.97
C SER A 171 9.80 -13.60 2.29
N ILE A 172 9.23 -14.68 1.79
CA ILE A 172 9.77 -16.05 1.97
C ILE A 172 11.11 -16.21 1.23
N LEU A 173 11.21 -15.71 -0.01
CA LEU A 173 12.45 -15.71 -0.79
C LEU A 173 13.59 -14.92 -0.12
N ASP A 174 13.27 -13.88 0.63
CA ASP A 174 14.23 -13.11 1.44
C ASP A 174 14.63 -13.83 2.75
N GLY A 175 14.15 -15.06 2.95
CA GLY A 175 14.54 -15.93 4.06
C GLY A 175 13.64 -15.86 5.29
N ASN A 176 12.50 -15.16 5.23
CA ASN A 176 11.56 -15.09 6.34
C ASN A 176 10.73 -16.38 6.43
N ARG A 177 11.06 -17.24 7.40
CA ARG A 177 10.37 -18.52 7.64
C ARG A 177 9.01 -18.34 8.32
N LYS A 178 8.77 -17.22 8.94
CA LYS A 178 7.49 -16.84 9.57
C LYS A 178 7.07 -15.48 9.04
N ASN A 179 5.79 -15.36 8.74
CA ASN A 179 5.26 -14.15 8.13
C ASN A 179 3.92 -13.79 8.76
N ILE A 180 3.69 -12.51 9.01
CA ILE A 180 2.38 -11.93 9.29
C ILE A 180 1.90 -11.25 8.01
N VAL A 181 0.71 -11.60 7.55
CA VAL A 181 0.11 -10.99 6.36
C VAL A 181 -1.13 -10.23 6.79
N VAL A 182 -1.10 -8.90 6.66
CA VAL A 182 -2.24 -8.03 6.96
C VAL A 182 -2.96 -7.71 5.65
N MET A 183 -4.20 -8.16 5.54
CA MET A 183 -5.04 -7.98 4.37
C MET A 183 -6.18 -7.01 4.63
N THR A 184 -6.58 -6.29 3.60
CA THR A 184 -7.69 -5.31 3.64
C THR A 184 -9.00 -5.87 3.08
N LYS A 185 -8.98 -7.12 2.62
CA LYS A 185 -10.14 -7.83 2.08
C LYS A 185 -10.58 -8.92 3.05
N GLU A 186 -11.89 -9.10 3.09
CA GLU A 186 -12.58 -10.12 3.90
C GLU A 186 -12.22 -11.55 3.49
N VAL A 187 -12.52 -12.48 4.36
CA VAL A 187 -12.45 -13.93 4.07
C VAL A 187 -13.36 -14.26 2.88
N GLY A 188 -12.86 -15.08 1.95
CA GLY A 188 -13.60 -15.49 0.76
C GLY A 188 -13.68 -14.44 -0.35
N PHE A 189 -12.95 -13.32 -0.22
CA PHE A 189 -12.87 -12.35 -1.31
C PHE A 189 -12.23 -12.96 -2.55
N VAL A 190 -12.86 -12.75 -3.72
CA VAL A 190 -12.33 -13.09 -5.03
C VAL A 190 -12.28 -11.84 -5.89
N ARG A 191 -11.12 -11.54 -6.46
CA ARG A 191 -10.97 -10.38 -7.34
C ARG A 191 -11.57 -10.67 -8.71
N LYS A 192 -12.47 -9.78 -9.15
CA LYS A 192 -13.08 -9.85 -10.48
C LYS A 192 -12.19 -9.17 -11.54
N PRO A 193 -12.32 -9.55 -12.83
CA PRO A 193 -11.66 -8.87 -13.94
C PRO A 193 -11.97 -7.37 -13.96
N ALA A 194 -11.04 -6.57 -14.49
CA ALA A 194 -11.30 -5.17 -14.80
C ALA A 194 -12.32 -5.05 -15.94
N SER A 195 -13.13 -3.99 -15.95
CA SER A 195 -14.09 -3.76 -17.03
C SER A 195 -13.38 -3.43 -18.35
N ALA A 196 -14.04 -3.74 -19.46
CA ALA A 196 -13.51 -3.43 -20.80
C ALA A 196 -13.26 -1.92 -20.98
N SER A 197 -14.14 -1.07 -20.42
CA SER A 197 -13.98 0.38 -20.44
C SER A 197 -12.73 0.85 -19.67
N GLN A 198 -12.50 0.30 -18.49
CA GLN A 198 -11.30 0.61 -17.71
C GLN A 198 -10.03 0.17 -18.45
N LEU A 199 -10.02 -1.03 -19.01
CA LEU A 199 -8.89 -1.56 -19.79
C LEU A 199 -8.64 -0.72 -21.06
N GLY A 200 -9.70 -0.25 -21.74
CA GLY A 200 -9.59 0.65 -22.87
C GLY A 200 -8.91 1.98 -22.53
N LEU A 201 -9.29 2.59 -21.41
CA LEU A 201 -8.66 3.82 -20.90
C LEU A 201 -7.18 3.60 -20.52
N ILE A 202 -6.87 2.47 -19.88
CA ILE A 202 -5.50 2.11 -19.54
C ILE A 202 -4.65 1.92 -20.80
N LYS A 203 -5.17 1.19 -21.79
CA LYS A 203 -4.50 0.97 -23.06
C LYS A 203 -4.16 2.30 -23.75
N LEU A 204 -5.12 3.23 -23.78
CA LEU A 204 -4.91 4.56 -24.39
C LEU A 204 -3.88 5.39 -23.62
N ARG A 205 -3.97 5.40 -22.26
CA ARG A 205 -3.10 6.21 -21.40
C ARG A 205 -1.66 5.71 -21.39
N TYR A 206 -1.46 4.39 -21.53
CA TYR A 206 -0.16 3.72 -21.42
C TYR A 206 0.30 3.06 -22.72
N LEU A 207 0.02 3.69 -23.88
CA LEU A 207 0.46 3.19 -25.21
C LEU A 207 1.96 2.91 -25.28
N LYS A 208 2.78 3.74 -24.62
CA LYS A 208 4.25 3.59 -24.56
C LYS A 208 4.70 2.51 -23.57
N TYR A 209 3.81 2.04 -22.72
CA TYR A 209 4.08 1.08 -21.64
C TYR A 209 3.06 -0.05 -21.65
N PRO A 210 3.05 -0.91 -22.68
CA PRO A 210 2.02 -1.93 -22.88
C PRO A 210 1.93 -2.93 -21.71
N LYS A 211 3.04 -3.12 -20.97
CA LYS A 211 3.07 -3.95 -19.76
C LYS A 211 2.07 -3.53 -18.71
N VAL A 212 1.76 -2.23 -18.58
CA VAL A 212 0.72 -1.75 -17.65
C VAL A 212 -0.66 -2.31 -18.03
N TYR A 213 -0.97 -2.34 -19.32
CA TYR A 213 -2.24 -2.91 -19.81
C TYR A 213 -2.30 -4.43 -19.55
N GLU A 214 -1.25 -5.16 -19.91
CA GLU A 214 -1.15 -6.61 -19.68
C GLU A 214 -1.37 -6.95 -18.20
N LEU A 215 -0.62 -6.25 -17.32
CA LEU A 215 -0.73 -6.42 -15.88
C LEU A 215 -2.14 -6.12 -15.35
N MET A 216 -2.81 -5.09 -15.87
CA MET A 216 -4.15 -4.75 -15.41
C MET A 216 -5.23 -5.70 -15.95
N ALA A 217 -5.05 -6.25 -17.13
CA ALA A 217 -5.95 -7.26 -17.70
C ALA A 217 -5.93 -8.54 -16.86
N ASP A 218 -4.74 -9.02 -16.47
CA ASP A 218 -4.55 -10.26 -15.73
C ASP A 218 -4.47 -10.09 -14.20
N ARG A 219 -4.65 -8.85 -13.70
CA ARG A 219 -4.52 -8.54 -12.28
C ARG A 219 -5.37 -9.42 -11.38
N HIS A 220 -6.57 -9.75 -11.83
CA HIS A 220 -7.49 -10.61 -11.07
C HIS A 220 -6.97 -12.03 -10.93
N ILE A 221 -6.32 -12.58 -11.96
CA ILE A 221 -5.72 -13.91 -11.94
C ILE A 221 -4.60 -13.95 -10.91
N ARG A 222 -3.57 -13.10 -11.07
CA ARG A 222 -2.42 -13.06 -10.14
C ARG A 222 -2.82 -12.80 -8.70
N TYR A 223 -3.79 -11.91 -8.48
CA TYR A 223 -4.27 -11.65 -7.12
C TYR A 223 -4.92 -12.89 -6.50
N ASN A 224 -5.76 -13.60 -7.23
CA ASN A 224 -6.43 -14.81 -6.73
C ASN A 224 -5.42 -15.94 -6.52
N GLU A 225 -4.42 -16.10 -7.40
CA GLU A 225 -3.29 -17.02 -7.19
C GLU A 225 -2.50 -16.69 -5.92
N SER A 226 -2.31 -15.39 -5.63
CA SER A 226 -1.69 -14.95 -4.37
C SER A 226 -2.53 -15.34 -3.15
N LEU A 227 -3.87 -15.27 -3.24
CA LEU A 227 -4.76 -15.74 -2.15
C LEU A 227 -4.61 -17.25 -1.93
N ASP A 228 -4.60 -18.05 -2.98
CA ASP A 228 -4.40 -19.49 -2.89
C ASP A 228 -3.02 -19.84 -2.32
N TYR A 229 -1.99 -19.07 -2.71
CA TYR A 229 -0.64 -19.22 -2.14
C TYR A 229 -0.61 -18.92 -0.65
N ILE A 230 -1.21 -17.81 -0.22
CA ILE A 230 -1.30 -17.42 1.18
C ILE A 230 -2.01 -18.49 2.02
N GLU A 231 -3.12 -19.03 1.51
CA GLU A 231 -3.86 -20.10 2.21
C GLU A 231 -2.99 -21.35 2.40
N ARG A 232 -2.21 -21.73 1.40
CA ARG A 232 -1.26 -22.85 1.52
C ARG A 232 -0.18 -22.56 2.56
N GLN A 233 0.38 -21.35 2.58
CA GLN A 233 1.42 -20.96 3.54
C GLN A 233 0.87 -20.87 4.97
N GLU A 234 -0.38 -20.47 5.13
CA GLU A 234 -1.07 -20.46 6.43
C GLU A 234 -1.27 -21.89 6.95
N LYS A 235 -1.75 -22.81 6.11
CA LYS A 235 -1.89 -24.25 6.46
C LYS A 235 -0.56 -24.91 6.83
N CYS A 236 0.55 -24.50 6.20
CA CYS A 236 1.90 -24.98 6.52
C CYS A 236 2.53 -24.26 7.72
N GLY A 237 1.83 -23.31 8.36
CA GLY A 237 2.33 -22.55 9.50
C GLY A 237 3.48 -21.59 9.18
N GLN A 238 3.68 -21.23 7.90
CA GLN A 238 4.68 -20.22 7.46
C GLN A 238 4.11 -18.81 7.41
N ALA A 239 2.78 -18.67 7.36
CA ALA A 239 2.07 -17.39 7.42
C ALA A 239 0.99 -17.42 8.50
N PHE A 240 0.76 -16.25 9.12
CA PHE A 240 -0.40 -15.94 9.93
C PHE A 240 -1.13 -14.77 9.31
N VAL A 241 -2.41 -14.95 8.96
CA VAL A 241 -3.18 -13.96 8.22
C VAL A 241 -4.11 -13.18 9.15
N ILE A 242 -3.99 -11.86 9.12
CA ILE A 242 -4.89 -10.92 9.81
C ILE A 242 -5.73 -10.23 8.74
N ARG A 243 -7.04 -10.41 8.77
CA ARG A 243 -7.97 -9.82 7.79
C ARG A 243 -9.37 -9.65 8.36
N PRO A 244 -10.20 -8.74 7.81
CA PRO A 244 -11.59 -8.61 8.22
C PRO A 244 -12.36 -9.92 8.03
N HIS A 245 -13.17 -10.30 9.02
CA HIS A 245 -14.02 -11.49 8.94
C HIS A 245 -15.22 -11.25 8.01
N LYS A 246 -15.72 -10.01 7.95
CA LYS A 246 -16.89 -9.63 7.17
C LYS A 246 -16.52 -8.56 6.14
N LYS A 247 -17.27 -8.54 5.05
CA LYS A 247 -17.16 -7.47 4.05
C LYS A 247 -17.48 -6.13 4.72
N SER A 248 -16.56 -5.19 4.55
CA SER A 248 -16.73 -3.81 4.98
C SER A 248 -17.49 -3.01 3.93
N ASP A 249 -18.35 -2.09 4.39
CA ASP A 249 -19.05 -1.12 3.52
C ASP A 249 -18.16 0.06 3.10
N VAL A 250 -16.93 0.11 3.59
CA VAL A 250 -15.92 1.09 3.19
C VAL A 250 -15.49 0.86 1.75
N GLY A 251 -15.53 1.92 0.92
CA GLY A 251 -15.01 1.93 -0.44
C GLY A 251 -13.48 2.10 -0.51
N ARG A 252 -12.92 2.07 -1.74
CA ARG A 252 -11.51 2.46 -1.95
C ARG A 252 -11.28 3.94 -1.74
N ILE A 253 -12.30 4.75 -2.03
CA ILE A 253 -12.41 6.17 -1.75
C ILE A 253 -13.64 6.28 -0.87
N GLU A 254 -13.44 6.56 0.41
CA GLU A 254 -14.50 6.73 1.40
C GLU A 254 -14.40 8.15 1.95
N LYS A 255 -15.54 8.76 2.19
CA LYS A 255 -15.62 10.11 2.79
C LYS A 255 -16.36 10.11 4.12
N ASP A 256 -16.96 9.00 4.48
CA ASP A 256 -17.64 8.84 5.76
C ASP A 256 -16.60 8.48 6.85
N LYS A 257 -16.35 9.43 7.74
CA LYS A 257 -15.39 9.30 8.84
C LYS A 257 -15.77 8.18 9.80
N ASP A 258 -17.06 8.06 10.12
CA ASP A 258 -17.54 7.07 11.09
C ASP A 258 -17.36 5.64 10.57
N LYS A 259 -17.60 5.43 9.27
CA LYS A 259 -17.32 4.14 8.62
C LYS A 259 -15.84 3.76 8.66
N LEU A 260 -14.95 4.73 8.50
CA LEU A 260 -13.51 4.48 8.56
C LEU A 260 -13.05 4.18 9.99
N ILE A 261 -13.59 4.87 10.99
CA ILE A 261 -13.26 4.64 12.40
C ILE A 261 -13.80 3.28 12.88
N ALA A 262 -14.95 2.84 12.35
CA ALA A 262 -15.57 1.58 12.71
C ALA A 262 -14.93 0.35 12.02
N LEU A 263 -14.02 0.54 11.06
CA LEU A 263 -13.34 -0.52 10.33
C LEU A 263 -12.19 -1.11 11.13
#